data_7b92a6f5232654203e2cb854fc560036
#
_entry.id   7b92a6f5232654203e2cb854fc560036
#
_cell.length_a   1.000
_cell.length_b   1.000
_cell.length_c   1.000
_cell.angle_alpha   90.00
_cell.angle_beta   90.00
_cell.angle_gamma   90.00
#
_symmetry.space_group_name_H-M   'P 1'
#
loop_
_entity.id
_entity.type
_entity.pdbx_description
1 polymer ?
#
loop_
_entity_poly.entity_id
_entity_poly.type
_entity_poly.pdbx_seq_one_letter_code
_entity_poly.pdbx_strand_id
1 'polypeptide(L)'
;DEDEEEIPRGAFRRMRAVVLEARDEVGGRVRAARDAAPWDVNLGPEFAHGDERSVLKRFIDNHGFGTTEREWPDRYYLGGSEGGLMRADEAEARSSDVRRVHRLFDELPGAPGEEDADETALGWLTNTVRASDSVIKLAENIYANDFGSSLRHLGMRELIEEKKNWIYGEKYLVLDRPLREVALALADGLDVRTNWEIESVDYSTPGVVRVTRRGGKEVITAKKCIVALPITALRPNNTENRVRFIPRLPAAKTRAAETIQIGNAAKLFVGFRKVVWPEDVFDVVCTNCFLPEFWITKYPKSPLAREVATSREAKLVAETVGLVTFFIAGDLADELDKMNRDVMFRRAIDQLDTIFNVSCKEHITTMKYVGWSQERLVQGAYTHPTVNAGDSRALLAAPVSNTLFFAGEATHTGVNPCLQGAMETGARAAAQVRAAVFGIGQSKL
;
A
#
# COMPACT_ATOMS: atom_id res chain seq x y z
N ASP A 1 -30.81 27.46 -8.22
CA ASP A 1 -31.98 26.97 -7.47
C ASP A 1 -32.48 25.69 -8.17
N GLU A 2 -31.74 24.60 -8.03
CA GLU A 2 -32.19 23.25 -8.39
C GLU A 2 -32.40 22.51 -7.08
N ASP A 3 -33.64 22.03 -6.90
CA ASP A 3 -34.13 21.34 -5.72
C ASP A 3 -33.18 20.21 -5.27
N GLU A 4 -32.32 20.46 -4.28
CA GLU A 4 -31.74 19.41 -3.47
C GLU A 4 -32.88 18.75 -2.70
N GLU A 5 -33.40 17.62 -3.19
CA GLU A 5 -34.26 16.76 -2.39
C GLU A 5 -33.49 16.35 -1.12
N GLU A 6 -33.74 17.07 -0.03
CA GLU A 6 -33.25 16.76 1.31
C GLU A 6 -33.67 15.34 1.67
N ILE A 7 -32.73 14.40 1.66
CA ILE A 7 -32.95 13.04 2.15
C ILE A 7 -33.35 13.16 3.62
N PRO A 8 -34.55 12.67 4.02
CA PRO A 8 -35.05 12.86 5.37
C PRO A 8 -34.02 12.36 6.41
N ARG A 9 -33.55 13.24 7.29
CA ARG A 9 -32.58 12.93 8.36
C ARG A 9 -32.96 11.71 9.22
N GLY A 10 -34.27 11.35 9.26
CA GLY A 10 -34.79 10.16 9.92
C GLY A 10 -34.50 8.82 9.25
N ALA A 11 -34.20 8.80 7.94
CA ALA A 11 -33.92 7.58 7.18
C ALA A 11 -32.57 6.96 7.52
N PHE A 12 -31.58 7.79 7.90
CA PHE A 12 -30.22 7.33 8.27
C PHE A 12 -30.19 6.57 9.61
N ARG A 13 -31.11 6.82 10.52
CA ARG A 13 -31.18 6.13 11.82
C ARG A 13 -31.61 4.66 11.73
N ARG A 14 -32.00 4.17 10.55
CA ARG A 14 -32.50 2.79 10.34
C ARG A 14 -31.48 1.83 9.76
N MET A 15 -30.33 2.29 9.30
CA MET A 15 -29.26 1.39 8.79
C MET A 15 -28.34 1.00 9.95
N ARG A 16 -28.26 -0.30 10.20
CA ARG A 16 -27.27 -0.87 11.10
C ARG A 16 -26.22 -1.57 10.24
N ALA A 17 -24.96 -1.19 10.40
CA ALA A 17 -23.82 -1.83 9.77
C ALA A 17 -23.03 -2.62 10.82
N VAL A 18 -22.46 -3.75 10.42
CA VAL A 18 -21.47 -4.51 11.18
C VAL A 18 -20.24 -4.70 10.29
N VAL A 19 -19.07 -4.48 10.85
CA VAL A 19 -17.77 -4.73 10.20
C VAL A 19 -17.25 -6.06 10.70
N LEU A 20 -16.88 -6.95 9.77
CA LEU A 20 -16.30 -8.25 10.07
C LEU A 20 -14.83 -8.24 9.66
N GLU A 21 -13.94 -8.40 10.63
CA GLU A 21 -12.50 -8.37 10.43
C GLU A 21 -11.89 -9.72 10.85
N ALA A 22 -11.09 -10.29 9.97
CA ALA A 22 -10.47 -11.60 10.20
C ALA A 22 -9.39 -11.55 11.30
N ARG A 23 -8.73 -10.41 11.43
CA ARG A 23 -7.67 -10.19 12.43
C ARG A 23 -8.25 -9.73 13.76
N ASP A 24 -7.39 -9.56 14.72
CA ASP A 24 -7.68 -8.99 16.04
C ASP A 24 -7.82 -7.47 16.03
N GLU A 25 -7.42 -6.81 14.94
CA GLU A 25 -7.46 -5.35 14.75
C GLU A 25 -7.85 -4.99 13.31
N VAL A 26 -8.58 -3.90 13.14
CA VAL A 26 -8.93 -3.32 11.83
C VAL A 26 -7.72 -2.70 11.15
N GLY A 27 -7.84 -2.42 9.84
CA GLY A 27 -6.81 -1.73 9.06
C GLY A 27 -6.20 -2.58 7.95
N GLY A 28 -6.33 -3.91 8.03
CA GLY A 28 -5.82 -4.82 7.01
C GLY A 28 -4.32 -4.67 6.78
N ARG A 29 -3.92 -4.03 5.67
CA ARG A 29 -2.52 -3.73 5.34
C ARG A 29 -1.96 -2.51 6.05
N VAL A 30 -2.79 -1.66 6.63
CA VAL A 30 -2.39 -0.50 7.45
C VAL A 30 -2.14 -0.97 8.87
N ARG A 31 -0.91 -1.41 9.14
CA ARG A 31 -0.50 -2.05 10.40
C ARG A 31 0.71 -1.37 11.00
N ALA A 32 0.81 -1.44 12.31
CA ALA A 32 1.99 -1.02 13.07
C ALA A 32 2.34 -2.04 14.15
N ALA A 33 3.59 -1.99 14.63
CA ALA A 33 4.08 -2.81 15.73
C ALA A 33 5.19 -2.09 16.52
N ARG A 34 5.43 -2.54 17.78
CA ARG A 34 6.46 -1.99 18.67
C ARG A 34 7.60 -2.97 18.96
N ASP A 35 7.87 -3.89 18.07
CA ASP A 35 8.89 -4.92 18.24
C ASP A 35 10.21 -4.61 17.53
N ALA A 36 10.26 -3.53 16.73
CA ALA A 36 11.49 -3.04 16.11
C ALA A 36 12.05 -1.77 16.79
N ALA A 37 11.19 -0.99 17.46
CA ALA A 37 11.55 0.25 18.15
C ALA A 37 10.59 0.50 19.33
N PRO A 38 10.91 1.39 20.30
CA PRO A 38 10.04 1.69 21.45
C PRO A 38 8.84 2.59 21.07
N TRP A 39 8.60 2.78 19.79
CA TRP A 39 7.42 3.44 19.23
C TRP A 39 6.76 2.54 18.18
N ASP A 40 5.53 2.87 17.80
CA ASP A 40 4.83 2.15 16.74
C ASP A 40 5.50 2.40 15.38
N VAL A 41 5.88 1.33 14.71
CA VAL A 41 6.53 1.32 13.41
C VAL A 41 5.54 0.83 12.36
N ASN A 42 5.38 1.58 11.27
CA ASN A 42 4.51 1.19 10.17
C ASN A 42 5.04 -0.05 9.44
N LEU A 43 4.29 -1.15 9.49
CA LEU A 43 4.63 -2.39 8.78
C LEU A 43 4.13 -2.38 7.32
N GLY A 44 3.09 -1.61 7.03
CA GLY A 44 2.51 -1.38 5.70
C GLY A 44 2.88 0.01 5.17
N PRO A 45 1.88 0.82 4.72
CA PRO A 45 2.14 2.15 4.17
C PRO A 45 2.85 3.04 5.20
N GLU A 46 3.71 3.93 4.71
CA GLU A 46 4.48 4.88 5.53
C GLU A 46 3.99 6.30 5.35
N PHE A 47 3.64 6.68 4.12
CA PHE A 47 3.34 8.03 3.74
C PHE A 47 1.85 8.23 3.46
N ALA A 48 1.34 9.43 3.76
CA ALA A 48 0.12 9.94 3.18
C ALA A 48 0.52 10.79 1.97
N HIS A 49 0.09 10.37 0.78
CA HIS A 49 0.38 11.08 -0.47
C HIS A 49 -0.65 12.17 -0.74
N GLY A 50 -0.17 13.29 -1.23
CA GLY A 50 -0.99 14.38 -1.70
C GLY A 50 -1.24 15.51 -0.69
N ASP A 51 -2.01 16.48 -1.13
CA ASP A 51 -2.40 17.67 -0.39
C ASP A 51 -3.89 17.65 0.02
N GLU A 52 -4.49 18.81 0.21
CA GLU A 52 -5.90 18.98 0.63
C GLU A 52 -6.92 18.37 -0.37
N ARG A 53 -6.50 18.04 -1.59
CA ARG A 53 -7.32 17.35 -2.59
C ARG A 53 -7.51 15.88 -2.24
N SER A 54 -6.57 15.27 -1.49
CA SER A 54 -6.65 13.89 -1.04
C SER A 54 -7.71 13.70 0.06
N VAL A 55 -8.57 12.71 -0.09
CA VAL A 55 -9.53 12.32 0.97
C VAL A 55 -8.82 11.90 2.25
N LEU A 56 -7.66 11.26 2.13
CA LEU A 56 -6.85 10.86 3.27
C LEU A 56 -6.30 12.08 4.01
N LYS A 57 -5.74 13.06 3.29
CA LYS A 57 -5.21 14.29 3.91
C LYS A 57 -6.31 15.07 4.63
N ARG A 58 -7.47 15.26 4.00
CA ARG A 58 -8.62 15.89 4.67
C ARG A 58 -9.05 15.14 5.93
N PHE A 59 -9.05 13.80 5.90
CA PHE A 59 -9.38 13.00 7.07
C PHE A 59 -8.38 13.21 8.21
N ILE A 60 -7.09 13.19 7.89
CA ILE A 60 -5.97 13.43 8.82
C ILE A 60 -6.14 14.79 9.51
N ASP A 61 -6.39 15.84 8.73
CA ASP A 61 -6.55 17.20 9.24
C ASP A 61 -7.80 17.35 10.13
N ASN A 62 -8.92 16.79 9.71
CA ASN A 62 -10.17 16.83 10.46
C ASN A 62 -10.08 16.11 11.82
N HIS A 63 -9.14 15.17 11.97
CA HIS A 63 -8.89 14.45 13.22
C HIS A 63 -7.73 15.06 14.03
N GLY A 64 -7.14 16.16 13.55
CA GLY A 64 -6.05 16.85 14.24
C GLY A 64 -4.77 16.03 14.31
N PHE A 65 -4.52 15.12 13.36
CA PHE A 65 -3.27 14.39 13.25
C PHE A 65 -2.20 15.29 12.62
N GLY A 66 -1.04 15.40 13.27
CA GLY A 66 0.07 16.18 12.77
C GLY A 66 0.75 15.51 11.58
N THR A 67 1.18 16.32 10.60
CA THR A 67 1.95 15.84 9.46
C THR A 67 3.21 16.66 9.26
N THR A 68 4.26 16.01 8.74
CA THR A 68 5.48 16.66 8.28
C THR A 68 5.68 16.30 6.82
N GLU A 69 5.81 17.33 5.96
CA GLU A 69 6.14 17.15 4.55
C GLU A 69 7.61 16.73 4.43
N ARG A 70 7.88 15.80 3.54
CA ARG A 70 9.21 15.29 3.23
C ARG A 70 9.47 15.38 1.74
N GLU A 71 10.70 15.71 1.38
CA GLU A 71 11.18 15.55 0.01
C GLU A 71 11.39 14.06 -0.27
N TRP A 72 11.00 13.62 -1.45
CA TRP A 72 11.24 12.26 -1.93
C TRP A 72 11.54 12.29 -3.44
N PRO A 73 12.70 11.72 -3.85
CA PRO A 73 13.81 11.28 -2.99
C PRO A 73 14.54 12.46 -2.30
N ASP A 74 14.96 12.27 -1.03
CA ASP A 74 15.79 13.28 -0.33
C ASP A 74 17.25 13.16 -0.74
N ARG A 75 17.75 11.93 -0.83
CA ARG A 75 19.14 11.60 -1.15
C ARG A 75 19.23 10.48 -2.18
N TYR A 76 20.37 10.49 -2.87
CA TYR A 76 20.84 9.36 -3.65
C TYR A 76 22.16 8.83 -3.10
N TYR A 77 22.31 7.52 -3.10
CA TYR A 77 23.61 6.87 -3.05
C TYR A 77 23.92 6.30 -4.42
N LEU A 78 24.78 6.98 -5.17
CA LEU A 78 25.24 6.53 -6.46
C LEU A 78 26.47 5.63 -6.26
N GLY A 79 26.34 4.36 -6.60
CA GLY A 79 27.46 3.40 -6.53
C GLY A 79 28.49 3.60 -7.63
N GLY A 80 29.71 3.09 -7.42
CA GLY A 80 30.80 3.14 -8.42
C GLY A 80 31.72 4.35 -8.26
N SER A 81 32.38 4.75 -9.37
CA SER A 81 33.38 5.83 -9.37
C SER A 81 32.80 7.23 -9.12
N GLU A 82 31.52 7.42 -9.37
CA GLU A 82 30.77 8.65 -9.05
C GLU A 82 30.20 8.63 -7.62
N GLY A 83 30.58 7.59 -6.86
CA GLY A 83 29.97 7.16 -5.63
C GLY A 83 29.91 8.20 -4.52
N GLY A 84 28.88 8.02 -3.69
CA GLY A 84 28.68 8.77 -2.45
C GLY A 84 27.21 9.08 -2.19
N LEU A 85 26.96 9.43 -0.94
CA LEU A 85 25.67 9.96 -0.51
C LEU A 85 25.60 11.44 -0.88
N MET A 86 24.60 11.82 -1.65
CA MET A 86 24.41 13.21 -2.11
C MET A 86 22.93 13.61 -2.10
N ARG A 87 22.66 14.88 -2.05
CA ARG A 87 21.30 15.42 -2.16
C ARG A 87 20.70 15.12 -3.53
N ALA A 88 19.37 15.09 -3.62
CA ALA A 88 18.68 14.81 -4.88
C ALA A 88 19.05 15.82 -5.98
N ASP A 89 19.06 17.11 -5.66
CA ASP A 89 19.47 18.18 -6.57
C ASP A 89 20.92 18.03 -7.07
N GLU A 90 21.83 17.61 -6.20
CA GLU A 90 23.22 17.33 -6.56
C GLU A 90 23.33 16.08 -7.45
N ALA A 91 22.57 15.03 -7.15
CA ALA A 91 22.53 13.83 -7.98
C ALA A 91 22.00 14.12 -9.39
N GLU A 92 20.95 14.92 -9.51
CA GLU A 92 20.45 15.38 -10.80
C GLU A 92 21.47 16.25 -11.55
N ALA A 93 22.18 17.13 -10.84
CA ALA A 93 23.21 17.96 -11.47
C ALA A 93 24.37 17.15 -12.02
N ARG A 94 24.78 16.07 -11.33
CA ARG A 94 25.96 15.25 -11.66
C ARG A 94 25.65 14.09 -12.60
N SER A 95 24.49 13.44 -12.46
CA SER A 95 24.13 12.25 -13.21
C SER A 95 23.12 12.55 -14.32
N SER A 96 23.53 12.31 -15.57
CA SER A 96 22.63 12.38 -16.74
C SER A 96 21.53 11.31 -16.66
N ASP A 97 21.83 10.17 -16.06
CA ASP A 97 20.90 9.04 -15.95
C ASP A 97 19.79 9.33 -14.93
N VAL A 98 20.12 9.97 -13.80
CA VAL A 98 19.11 10.45 -12.83
C VAL A 98 18.16 11.44 -13.47
N ARG A 99 18.70 12.47 -14.14
CA ARG A 99 17.83 13.42 -14.89
C ARG A 99 16.98 12.74 -15.95
N ARG A 100 17.54 11.77 -16.65
CA ARG A 100 16.82 11.09 -17.73
C ARG A 100 15.68 10.24 -17.20
N VAL A 101 15.89 9.49 -16.11
CA VAL A 101 14.84 8.64 -15.56
C VAL A 101 13.67 9.47 -15.03
N HIS A 102 13.93 10.56 -14.33
CA HIS A 102 12.86 11.46 -13.86
C HIS A 102 12.07 12.05 -15.05
N ARG A 103 12.77 12.60 -16.06
CA ARG A 103 12.08 13.14 -17.25
C ARG A 103 11.20 12.09 -17.93
N LEU A 104 11.66 10.84 -18.05
CA LEU A 104 10.91 9.77 -18.70
C LEU A 104 9.61 9.44 -17.98
N PHE A 105 9.60 9.43 -16.66
CA PHE A 105 8.41 9.15 -15.87
C PHE A 105 7.56 10.40 -15.59
N ASP A 106 8.15 11.58 -15.67
CA ASP A 106 7.40 12.84 -15.61
C ASP A 106 6.68 13.14 -16.92
N GLU A 107 7.28 12.83 -18.04
CA GLU A 107 6.78 13.07 -19.39
C GLU A 107 6.38 11.73 -20.05
N LEU A 108 5.54 10.92 -19.40
CA LEU A 108 5.06 9.68 -19.99
C LEU A 108 4.39 9.94 -21.33
N PRO A 109 4.50 9.01 -22.31
CA PRO A 109 3.87 9.16 -23.62
C PRO A 109 2.35 9.27 -23.48
N GLY A 110 1.68 9.79 -24.52
CA GLY A 110 0.22 9.74 -24.58
C GLY A 110 -0.29 8.30 -24.48
N ALA A 111 -1.49 8.12 -23.94
CA ALA A 111 -2.09 6.80 -23.82
C ALA A 111 -2.15 6.13 -25.21
N PRO A 112 -1.72 4.86 -25.34
CA PRO A 112 -1.84 4.12 -26.59
C PRO A 112 -3.31 4.02 -27.01
N GLY A 113 -3.57 3.98 -28.29
CA GLY A 113 -4.92 3.78 -28.82
C GLY A 113 -5.54 2.47 -28.31
N GLU A 114 -6.86 2.34 -28.35
CA GLU A 114 -7.55 1.11 -27.85
C GLU A 114 -7.11 -0.16 -28.60
N GLU A 115 -6.69 -0.02 -29.86
CA GLU A 115 -6.22 -1.11 -30.71
C GLU A 115 -4.73 -1.40 -30.56
N ASP A 116 -3.96 -0.51 -29.91
CA ASP A 116 -2.53 -0.72 -29.71
C ASP A 116 -2.30 -1.80 -28.63
N ALA A 117 -1.26 -2.62 -28.83
CA ALA A 117 -0.87 -3.60 -27.84
C ALA A 117 -0.34 -2.88 -26.58
N ASP A 118 -0.82 -3.30 -25.42
CA ASP A 118 -0.24 -2.85 -24.14
C ASP A 118 1.13 -3.50 -23.92
N GLU A 119 2.08 -2.77 -23.39
CA GLU A 119 3.42 -3.24 -23.11
C GLU A 119 3.81 -3.03 -21.64
N THR A 120 4.88 -3.71 -21.22
CA THR A 120 5.46 -3.47 -19.90
C THR A 120 6.32 -2.22 -19.90
N ALA A 121 6.50 -1.60 -18.73
CA ALA A 121 7.42 -0.47 -18.56
C ALA A 121 8.87 -0.87 -18.96
N LEU A 122 9.27 -2.12 -18.69
CA LEU A 122 10.57 -2.63 -19.18
C LEU A 122 10.61 -2.68 -20.71
N GLY A 123 9.56 -3.19 -21.36
CA GLY A 123 9.44 -3.24 -22.81
C GLY A 123 9.55 -1.85 -23.43
N TRP A 124 8.80 -0.89 -22.90
CA TRP A 124 8.86 0.51 -23.32
C TRP A 124 10.26 1.11 -23.16
N LEU A 125 10.89 0.97 -21.99
CA LEU A 125 12.26 1.48 -21.77
C LEU A 125 13.28 0.87 -22.70
N THR A 126 13.16 -0.44 -22.98
CA THR A 126 14.14 -1.18 -23.78
C THR A 126 13.95 -0.94 -25.29
N ASN A 127 12.70 -1.09 -25.78
CA ASN A 127 12.41 -1.14 -27.21
C ASN A 127 12.12 0.25 -27.80
N THR A 128 11.33 1.07 -27.06
CA THR A 128 10.88 2.38 -27.52
C THR A 128 11.87 3.48 -27.15
N VAL A 129 12.21 3.58 -25.85
CA VAL A 129 13.12 4.61 -25.31
C VAL A 129 14.59 4.29 -25.61
N ARG A 130 14.93 3.02 -25.72
CA ARG A 130 16.32 2.51 -25.84
C ARG A 130 17.20 3.05 -24.70
N ALA A 131 16.68 2.91 -23.49
CA ALA A 131 17.35 3.34 -22.27
C ALA A 131 18.62 2.51 -22.00
N SER A 132 19.62 3.13 -21.36
CA SER A 132 20.79 2.41 -20.86
C SER A 132 20.42 1.51 -19.67
N ASP A 133 21.25 0.49 -19.42
CA ASP A 133 21.07 -0.40 -18.26
C ASP A 133 21.02 0.35 -16.94
N SER A 134 21.78 1.45 -16.81
CA SER A 134 21.77 2.30 -15.62
C SER A 134 20.45 3.05 -15.45
N VAL A 135 19.86 3.57 -16.53
CA VAL A 135 18.53 4.21 -16.49
C VAL A 135 17.45 3.18 -16.16
N ILE A 136 17.51 1.98 -16.73
CA ILE A 136 16.58 0.89 -16.41
C ILE A 136 16.68 0.50 -14.93
N LYS A 137 17.89 0.37 -14.37
CA LYS A 137 18.09 0.09 -12.95
C LYS A 137 17.55 1.19 -12.04
N LEU A 138 17.77 2.45 -12.41
CA LEU A 138 17.19 3.59 -11.67
C LEU A 138 15.66 3.54 -11.71
N ALA A 139 15.07 3.30 -12.88
CA ALA A 139 13.62 3.16 -13.02
C ALA A 139 13.05 2.00 -12.18
N GLU A 140 13.76 0.87 -12.11
CA GLU A 140 13.40 -0.26 -11.24
C GLU A 140 13.39 0.15 -9.77
N ASN A 141 14.45 0.82 -9.30
CA ASN A 141 14.63 1.16 -7.90
C ASN A 141 13.75 2.31 -7.42
N ILE A 142 13.33 3.21 -8.30
CA ILE A 142 12.50 4.37 -7.97
C ILE A 142 11.04 4.03 -8.24
N TYR A 143 10.68 3.88 -9.52
CA TYR A 143 9.28 3.82 -9.94
C TYR A 143 8.66 2.44 -9.77
N ALA A 144 9.33 1.36 -10.20
CA ALA A 144 8.77 0.03 -10.03
C ALA A 144 8.67 -0.37 -8.55
N ASN A 145 9.68 0.01 -7.75
CA ASN A 145 9.69 -0.21 -6.30
C ASN A 145 8.50 0.50 -5.63
N ASP A 146 8.21 1.76 -5.97
CA ASP A 146 7.07 2.52 -5.45
C ASP A 146 5.72 1.88 -5.81
N PHE A 147 5.58 1.34 -7.03
CA PHE A 147 4.41 0.58 -7.45
C PHE A 147 4.33 -0.83 -6.85
N GLY A 148 5.22 -1.22 -5.98
CA GLY A 148 5.20 -2.55 -5.37
C GLY A 148 5.48 -3.69 -6.34
N SER A 149 6.17 -3.42 -7.44
CA SER A 149 6.32 -4.33 -8.57
C SER A 149 7.73 -4.28 -9.17
N SER A 150 7.91 -4.91 -10.31
CA SER A 150 9.09 -4.78 -11.17
C SER A 150 8.67 -4.22 -12.53
N LEU A 151 9.57 -3.50 -13.21
CA LEU A 151 9.30 -2.90 -14.54
C LEU A 151 8.76 -3.92 -15.56
N ARG A 152 9.14 -5.18 -15.43
CA ARG A 152 8.66 -6.26 -16.31
C ARG A 152 7.20 -6.65 -16.11
N HIS A 153 6.57 -6.17 -15.03
CA HIS A 153 5.19 -6.45 -14.67
C HIS A 153 4.28 -5.22 -14.73
N LEU A 154 4.86 -4.01 -14.69
CA LEU A 154 4.12 -2.77 -14.78
C LEU A 154 3.55 -2.58 -16.19
N GLY A 155 2.23 -2.42 -16.31
CA GLY A 155 1.54 -2.12 -17.55
C GLY A 155 1.57 -0.64 -17.88
N MET A 156 2.09 -0.27 -19.05
CA MET A 156 2.22 1.13 -19.45
C MET A 156 0.87 1.84 -19.58
N ARG A 157 -0.16 1.18 -20.08
CA ARG A 157 -1.48 1.77 -20.25
C ARG A 157 -2.07 2.23 -18.91
N GLU A 158 -2.14 1.36 -17.91
CA GLU A 158 -2.65 1.73 -16.58
C GLU A 158 -1.71 2.73 -15.88
N LEU A 159 -0.39 2.68 -16.09
CA LEU A 159 0.57 3.63 -15.53
C LEU A 159 0.34 5.05 -16.07
N ILE A 160 0.14 5.18 -17.37
CA ILE A 160 -0.18 6.46 -18.03
C ILE A 160 -1.53 6.98 -17.54
N GLU A 161 -2.54 6.12 -17.45
CA GLU A 161 -3.86 6.47 -16.94
C GLU A 161 -3.83 6.93 -15.48
N GLU A 162 -3.05 6.27 -14.65
CA GLU A 162 -2.87 6.67 -13.27
C GLU A 162 -2.26 8.06 -13.15
N LYS A 163 -1.15 8.32 -13.86
CA LYS A 163 -0.53 9.64 -13.86
C LYS A 163 -1.51 10.73 -14.31
N LYS A 164 -2.32 10.46 -15.33
CA LYS A 164 -3.35 11.37 -15.80
C LYS A 164 -4.45 11.64 -14.77
N ASN A 165 -4.81 10.63 -13.99
CA ASN A 165 -5.87 10.69 -12.98
C ASN A 165 -5.37 11.11 -11.60
N TRP A 166 -4.07 11.26 -11.41
CA TRP A 166 -3.48 11.69 -10.14
C TRP A 166 -3.76 13.17 -9.91
N ILE A 167 -4.74 13.45 -9.08
CA ILE A 167 -5.21 14.81 -8.77
C ILE A 167 -4.86 15.28 -7.36
N TYR A 168 -4.18 14.44 -6.59
CA TYR A 168 -3.99 14.64 -5.15
C TYR A 168 -2.83 15.56 -4.79
N GLY A 169 -1.94 15.90 -5.75
CA GLY A 169 -0.70 16.64 -5.51
C GLY A 169 0.49 15.73 -5.20
N GLU A 170 1.68 16.35 -5.11
CA GLU A 170 2.96 15.65 -5.10
C GLU A 170 3.59 15.53 -3.69
N LYS A 171 2.83 15.86 -2.63
CA LYS A 171 3.38 15.86 -1.27
C LYS A 171 3.52 14.47 -0.69
N TYR A 172 4.66 14.22 -0.07
CA TYR A 172 4.91 13.05 0.79
C TYR A 172 4.81 13.50 2.24
N LEU A 173 3.82 13.01 2.96
CA LEU A 173 3.52 13.43 4.32
C LEU A 173 3.76 12.27 5.30
N VAL A 174 4.59 12.50 6.30
CA VAL A 174 4.78 11.58 7.43
C VAL A 174 3.90 12.05 8.59
N LEU A 175 3.10 11.16 9.14
CA LEU A 175 2.26 11.45 10.30
C LEU A 175 3.10 11.45 11.58
N ASP A 176 2.65 12.22 12.58
CA ASP A 176 3.21 12.21 13.95
C ASP A 176 2.88 10.93 14.74
N ARG A 177 2.14 10.03 14.12
CA ARG A 177 1.67 8.74 14.63
C ARG A 177 1.61 7.71 13.51
N PRO A 178 1.50 6.40 13.80
CA PRO A 178 1.38 5.39 12.76
C PRO A 178 0.08 5.56 11.97
N LEU A 179 0.11 5.27 10.67
CA LEU A 179 -1.07 5.31 9.81
C LEU A 179 -2.21 4.39 10.27
N ARG A 180 -1.92 3.40 11.11
CA ARG A 180 -2.93 2.58 11.79
C ARG A 180 -3.99 3.42 12.51
N GLU A 181 -3.61 4.56 13.08
CA GLU A 181 -4.53 5.47 13.78
C GLU A 181 -5.64 6.01 12.87
N VAL A 182 -5.37 6.15 11.57
CA VAL A 182 -6.40 6.49 10.57
C VAL A 182 -7.45 5.39 10.49
N ALA A 183 -7.02 4.13 10.43
CA ALA A 183 -7.96 2.99 10.36
C ALA A 183 -8.77 2.83 11.65
N LEU A 184 -8.15 3.04 12.80
CA LEU A 184 -8.84 3.03 14.11
C LEU A 184 -9.86 4.16 14.22
N ALA A 185 -9.51 5.37 13.80
CA ALA A 185 -10.43 6.51 13.81
C ALA A 185 -11.62 6.31 12.84
N LEU A 186 -11.40 5.68 11.68
CA LEU A 186 -12.47 5.30 10.76
C LEU A 186 -13.42 4.23 11.35
N ALA A 187 -12.92 3.39 12.24
CA ALA A 187 -13.70 2.32 12.88
C ALA A 187 -14.40 2.76 14.17
N ASP A 188 -14.07 3.95 14.69
CA ASP A 188 -14.64 4.44 15.95
C ASP A 188 -16.18 4.53 15.89
N GLY A 189 -16.81 4.05 16.95
CA GLY A 189 -18.28 4.00 17.06
C GLY A 189 -18.99 2.96 16.17
N LEU A 190 -18.26 2.13 15.41
CA LEU A 190 -18.84 1.06 14.60
C LEU A 190 -18.96 -0.27 15.38
N ASP A 191 -19.95 -1.12 15.00
CA ASP A 191 -20.04 -2.52 15.46
C ASP A 191 -18.98 -3.33 14.70
N VAL A 192 -17.73 -3.39 15.22
CA VAL A 192 -16.63 -4.16 14.65
C VAL A 192 -16.49 -5.50 15.36
N ARG A 193 -16.45 -6.58 14.62
CA ARG A 193 -16.22 -7.93 15.11
C ARG A 193 -14.90 -8.45 14.56
N THR A 194 -13.90 -8.45 15.39
CA THR A 194 -12.56 -8.97 15.10
C THR A 194 -12.49 -10.48 15.24
N ASN A 195 -11.38 -11.09 14.77
CA ASN A 195 -11.18 -12.53 14.74
C ASN A 195 -12.33 -13.28 14.02
N TRP A 196 -12.93 -12.61 13.03
CA TRP A 196 -14.10 -13.08 12.28
C TRP A 196 -13.73 -13.36 10.82
N GLU A 197 -12.88 -14.37 10.58
CA GLU A 197 -12.49 -14.77 9.24
C GLU A 197 -13.67 -15.36 8.48
N ILE A 198 -13.92 -14.84 7.29
CA ILE A 198 -15.06 -15.24 6.44
C ILE A 198 -14.71 -16.51 5.68
N GLU A 199 -15.60 -17.52 5.74
CA GLU A 199 -15.54 -18.73 4.93
C GLU A 199 -16.37 -18.59 3.66
N SER A 200 -17.60 -18.06 3.78
CA SER A 200 -18.51 -17.94 2.65
C SER A 200 -19.47 -16.75 2.76
N VAL A 201 -19.89 -16.28 1.59
CA VAL A 201 -20.92 -15.26 1.40
C VAL A 201 -22.00 -15.86 0.50
N ASP A 202 -23.17 -16.15 1.10
CA ASP A 202 -24.35 -16.69 0.38
C ASP A 202 -25.34 -15.56 0.11
N TYR A 203 -25.57 -15.26 -1.16
CA TYR A 203 -26.53 -14.29 -1.67
C TYR A 203 -27.55 -14.91 -2.64
N SER A 204 -27.78 -16.22 -2.54
CA SER A 204 -28.72 -16.98 -3.36
C SER A 204 -30.17 -16.56 -3.17
N THR A 205 -30.51 -16.03 -1.97
CA THR A 205 -31.84 -15.52 -1.68
C THR A 205 -31.91 -14.02 -1.97
N PRO A 206 -32.84 -13.55 -2.85
CA PRO A 206 -32.96 -12.14 -3.17
C PRO A 206 -33.12 -11.25 -1.91
N GLY A 207 -32.29 -10.20 -1.83
CA GLY A 207 -32.32 -9.24 -0.72
C GLY A 207 -31.77 -9.77 0.62
N VAL A 208 -31.17 -10.96 0.63
CA VAL A 208 -30.58 -11.56 1.85
C VAL A 208 -29.15 -12.01 1.55
N VAL A 209 -28.23 -11.62 2.41
CA VAL A 209 -26.84 -12.12 2.41
C VAL A 209 -26.58 -12.83 3.72
N ARG A 210 -26.05 -14.05 3.65
CA ARG A 210 -25.56 -14.80 4.80
C ARG A 210 -24.05 -14.89 4.74
N VAL A 211 -23.36 -14.35 5.73
CA VAL A 211 -21.92 -14.42 5.85
C VAL A 211 -21.56 -15.40 6.92
N THR A 212 -20.83 -16.46 6.55
CA THR A 212 -20.45 -17.56 7.46
C THR A 212 -19.01 -17.38 7.89
N ARG A 213 -18.76 -17.45 9.20
CA ARG A 213 -17.42 -17.46 9.79
C ARG A 213 -16.71 -18.76 9.46
N ARG A 214 -15.41 -18.74 9.27
CA ARG A 214 -14.59 -19.94 9.06
C ARG A 214 -14.77 -20.93 10.21
N GLY A 215 -15.03 -22.18 9.86
CA GLY A 215 -15.44 -23.23 10.80
C GLY A 215 -16.97 -23.39 10.96
N GLY A 216 -17.77 -22.63 10.22
CA GLY A 216 -19.19 -22.87 9.95
C GLY A 216 -20.18 -22.65 11.10
N LYS A 217 -19.73 -22.21 12.31
CA LYS A 217 -20.58 -22.14 13.50
C LYS A 217 -21.36 -20.84 13.66
N GLU A 218 -20.89 -19.76 13.08
CA GLU A 218 -21.50 -18.44 13.23
C GLU A 218 -21.88 -17.87 11.85
N VAL A 219 -23.10 -17.36 11.78
CA VAL A 219 -23.65 -16.75 10.54
C VAL A 219 -24.24 -15.39 10.88
N ILE A 220 -23.88 -14.39 10.07
CA ILE A 220 -24.52 -13.07 10.09
C ILE A 220 -25.37 -12.93 8.85
N THR A 221 -26.60 -12.42 9.06
CA THR A 221 -27.54 -12.13 7.97
C THR A 221 -27.72 -10.64 7.79
N ALA A 222 -27.61 -10.16 6.56
CA ALA A 222 -27.80 -8.76 6.19
C ALA A 222 -28.62 -8.61 4.91
N LYS A 223 -29.08 -7.40 4.61
CA LYS A 223 -29.76 -7.09 3.34
C LYS A 223 -28.77 -6.82 2.21
N LYS A 224 -27.63 -6.24 2.51
CA LYS A 224 -26.57 -5.82 1.60
C LYS A 224 -25.22 -6.16 2.22
N CYS A 225 -24.21 -6.35 1.38
CA CYS A 225 -22.84 -6.60 1.83
C CYS A 225 -21.86 -5.79 0.99
N ILE A 226 -20.95 -5.09 1.64
CA ILE A 226 -19.76 -4.49 1.02
C ILE A 226 -18.61 -5.48 1.21
N VAL A 227 -18.03 -5.93 0.12
CA VAL A 227 -16.87 -6.84 0.07
C VAL A 227 -15.63 -5.99 -0.09
N ALA A 228 -14.86 -5.81 1.01
CA ALA A 228 -13.62 -5.05 1.07
C ALA A 228 -12.42 -5.97 1.35
N LEU A 229 -12.44 -7.15 0.77
CA LEU A 229 -11.40 -8.18 0.93
C LEU A 229 -10.21 -7.90 -0.01
N PRO A 230 -9.00 -8.38 0.34
CA PRO A 230 -7.90 -8.44 -0.61
C PRO A 230 -8.29 -9.20 -1.87
N ILE A 231 -7.79 -8.74 -3.03
CA ILE A 231 -8.15 -9.35 -4.32
C ILE A 231 -7.86 -10.85 -4.37
N THR A 232 -6.85 -11.33 -3.66
CA THR A 232 -6.46 -12.73 -3.53
C THR A 232 -7.59 -13.60 -2.96
N ALA A 233 -8.38 -13.05 -2.04
CA ALA A 233 -9.53 -13.76 -1.44
C ALA A 233 -10.69 -13.97 -2.42
N LEU A 234 -10.72 -13.23 -3.53
CA LEU A 234 -11.74 -13.34 -4.59
C LEU A 234 -11.34 -14.34 -5.68
N ARG A 235 -10.08 -14.78 -5.72
CA ARG A 235 -9.56 -15.69 -6.73
C ARG A 235 -10.00 -17.13 -6.45
N PRO A 236 -10.65 -17.83 -7.40
CA PRO A 236 -11.21 -19.15 -7.16
C PRO A 236 -10.15 -20.22 -6.88
N ASN A 237 -8.95 -20.06 -7.41
CA ASN A 237 -7.87 -21.03 -7.27
C ASN A 237 -6.99 -20.78 -6.03
N ASN A 238 -7.26 -19.71 -5.27
CA ASN A 238 -6.55 -19.46 -4.02
C ASN A 238 -7.05 -20.41 -2.92
N THR A 239 -6.15 -21.12 -2.25
CA THR A 239 -6.48 -22.10 -1.20
C THR A 239 -6.33 -21.54 0.21
N GLU A 240 -5.57 -20.47 0.39
CA GLU A 240 -5.17 -19.95 1.70
C GLU A 240 -6.23 -19.04 2.34
N ASN A 241 -6.72 -18.06 1.57
CA ASN A 241 -7.65 -17.04 2.09
C ASN A 241 -8.93 -16.91 1.28
N ARG A 242 -9.18 -17.83 0.32
CA ARG A 242 -10.37 -17.75 -0.54
C ARG A 242 -11.67 -17.68 0.25
N VAL A 243 -12.53 -16.75 -0.13
CA VAL A 243 -13.91 -16.68 0.30
C VAL A 243 -14.81 -17.34 -0.76
N ARG A 244 -15.68 -18.25 -0.35
CA ARG A 244 -16.62 -18.94 -1.22
C ARG A 244 -17.91 -18.11 -1.38
N PHE A 245 -18.22 -17.71 -2.60
CA PHE A 245 -19.47 -17.04 -2.94
C PHE A 245 -20.51 -18.03 -3.44
N ILE A 246 -21.77 -17.90 -2.97
CA ILE A 246 -22.92 -18.74 -3.34
C ILE A 246 -24.07 -17.83 -3.73
N PRO A 247 -24.49 -17.86 -5.04
CA PRO A 247 -23.84 -18.52 -6.15
C PRO A 247 -22.43 -17.98 -6.42
N ARG A 248 -21.69 -18.60 -7.34
CA ARG A 248 -20.36 -18.08 -7.74
C ARG A 248 -20.48 -16.66 -8.27
N LEU A 249 -19.47 -15.85 -8.06
CA LEU A 249 -19.38 -14.53 -8.68
C LEU A 249 -19.47 -14.64 -10.21
N PRO A 250 -19.99 -13.61 -10.90
CA PRO A 250 -20.00 -13.57 -12.37
C PRO A 250 -18.63 -13.85 -12.96
N ALA A 251 -18.58 -14.61 -14.05
CA ALA A 251 -17.31 -15.01 -14.68
C ALA A 251 -16.41 -13.82 -15.05
N ALA A 252 -16.99 -12.69 -15.47
CA ALA A 252 -16.24 -11.47 -15.77
C ALA A 252 -15.52 -10.93 -14.53
N LYS A 253 -16.21 -10.91 -13.36
CA LYS A 253 -15.61 -10.45 -12.10
C LYS A 253 -14.50 -11.40 -11.60
N THR A 254 -14.70 -12.70 -11.78
CA THR A 254 -13.68 -13.70 -11.43
C THR A 254 -12.43 -13.54 -12.29
N ARG A 255 -12.63 -13.41 -13.63
CA ARG A 255 -11.50 -13.12 -14.53
C ARG A 255 -10.80 -11.80 -14.17
N ALA A 256 -11.54 -10.74 -13.86
CA ALA A 256 -10.97 -9.48 -13.44
C ALA A 256 -10.08 -9.64 -12.20
N ALA A 257 -10.52 -10.41 -11.19
CA ALA A 257 -9.72 -10.70 -10.01
C ALA A 257 -8.47 -11.54 -10.30
N GLU A 258 -8.48 -12.35 -11.36
CA GLU A 258 -7.33 -13.13 -11.82
C GLU A 258 -6.38 -12.29 -12.69
N THR A 259 -6.91 -11.36 -13.49
CA THR A 259 -6.12 -10.49 -14.38
C THR A 259 -5.34 -9.44 -13.60
N ILE A 260 -6.02 -8.68 -12.70
CA ILE A 260 -5.34 -7.65 -11.90
C ILE A 260 -4.27 -8.30 -11.04
N GLN A 261 -3.03 -7.88 -11.21
CA GLN A 261 -1.91 -8.41 -10.45
C GLN A 261 -1.76 -7.72 -9.10
N ILE A 262 -1.29 -8.46 -8.13
CA ILE A 262 -0.87 -7.95 -6.82
C ILE A 262 0.64 -8.14 -6.73
N GLY A 263 1.34 -7.06 -6.45
CA GLY A 263 2.78 -7.09 -6.27
C GLY A 263 3.17 -7.55 -4.87
N ASN A 264 4.45 -7.85 -4.70
CA ASN A 264 5.03 -8.11 -3.40
C ASN A 264 5.81 -6.90 -2.92
N ALA A 265 5.77 -6.65 -1.61
CA ALA A 265 6.67 -5.71 -0.96
C ALA A 265 7.09 -6.24 0.41
N ALA A 266 8.24 -5.80 0.84
CA ALA A 266 8.80 -6.14 2.13
C ALA A 266 9.42 -4.92 2.79
N LYS A 267 9.45 -4.92 4.11
CA LYS A 267 10.23 -3.98 4.91
C LYS A 267 11.27 -4.73 5.74
N LEU A 268 12.50 -4.22 5.73
CA LEU A 268 13.57 -4.68 6.59
C LEU A 268 13.95 -3.54 7.53
N PHE A 269 13.80 -3.77 8.81
CA PHE A 269 14.05 -2.79 9.87
C PHE A 269 15.38 -3.10 10.56
N VAL A 270 16.19 -2.05 10.77
CA VAL A 270 17.42 -2.11 11.56
C VAL A 270 17.38 -1.00 12.58
N GLY A 271 17.28 -1.36 13.86
CA GLY A 271 17.25 -0.42 14.97
C GLY A 271 18.65 -0.15 15.52
N PHE A 272 18.89 1.08 15.97
CA PHE A 272 20.19 1.55 16.43
C PHE A 272 20.09 2.23 17.79
N ARG A 273 21.05 1.92 18.69
CA ARG A 273 21.23 2.62 19.97
C ARG A 273 21.95 3.96 19.85
N LYS A 274 22.54 4.22 18.69
CA LYS A 274 23.24 5.47 18.38
C LYS A 274 22.98 5.83 16.92
N VAL A 275 22.71 7.09 16.66
CA VAL A 275 22.61 7.61 15.30
C VAL A 275 23.99 7.55 14.63
N VAL A 276 24.10 6.90 13.49
CA VAL A 276 25.34 6.68 12.73
C VAL A 276 25.32 7.38 11.36
N TRP A 277 24.23 8.04 11.03
CA TRP A 277 24.00 8.78 9.78
C TRP A 277 23.97 10.29 10.01
N PRO A 278 24.16 11.13 8.97
CA PRO A 278 24.01 12.57 9.06
C PRO A 278 22.60 12.98 9.54
N GLU A 279 22.51 14.04 10.32
CA GLU A 279 21.28 14.40 11.02
C GLU A 279 20.14 14.80 10.07
N ASP A 280 20.45 15.33 8.90
CA ASP A 280 19.53 15.84 7.90
C ASP A 280 19.07 14.80 6.87
N VAL A 281 19.58 13.55 6.94
CA VAL A 281 19.16 12.47 6.05
C VAL A 281 17.79 11.92 6.49
N PHE A 282 16.87 11.86 5.54
CA PHE A 282 15.56 11.23 5.73
C PHE A 282 15.39 9.98 4.88
N ASP A 283 15.55 10.09 3.57
CA ASP A 283 15.37 9.01 2.60
C ASP A 283 16.60 8.89 1.71
N VAL A 284 16.90 7.68 1.25
CA VAL A 284 18.02 7.38 0.36
C VAL A 284 17.60 6.35 -0.69
N VAL A 285 17.57 6.77 -1.94
CA VAL A 285 17.51 5.86 -3.10
C VAL A 285 18.92 5.39 -3.43
N CYS A 286 19.09 4.09 -3.54
CA CYS A 286 20.38 3.46 -3.72
C CYS A 286 20.55 2.85 -5.11
N THR A 287 21.68 3.09 -5.77
CA THR A 287 22.05 2.45 -7.02
C THR A 287 23.20 1.48 -6.82
N ASN A 288 23.20 0.37 -7.56
CA ASN A 288 24.21 -0.67 -7.47
C ASN A 288 24.43 -1.22 -6.03
N CYS A 289 23.38 -1.19 -5.24
CA CYS A 289 23.33 -1.70 -3.87
C CYS A 289 22.52 -2.99 -3.80
N PHE A 290 22.56 -3.63 -2.63
CA PHE A 290 21.75 -4.81 -2.35
C PHE A 290 20.26 -4.46 -2.24
N LEU A 291 19.94 -3.36 -1.54
CA LEU A 291 18.56 -2.89 -1.33
C LEU A 291 18.39 -1.51 -1.98
N PRO A 292 17.24 -1.27 -2.64
CA PRO A 292 17.04 -0.10 -3.52
C PRO A 292 16.82 1.21 -2.78
N GLU A 293 16.21 1.15 -1.58
CA GLU A 293 15.73 2.34 -0.89
C GLU A 293 15.64 2.09 0.61
N PHE A 294 15.88 3.13 1.40
CA PHE A 294 15.56 3.14 2.82
C PHE A 294 15.28 4.54 3.30
N TRP A 295 14.49 4.63 4.37
CA TRP A 295 14.30 5.88 5.13
C TRP A 295 14.64 5.71 6.59
N ILE A 296 14.79 6.83 7.27
CA ILE A 296 15.25 6.92 8.65
C ILE A 296 14.15 7.52 9.52
N THR A 297 13.76 6.78 10.56
CA THR A 297 12.89 7.29 11.61
C THR A 297 13.71 7.50 12.87
N LYS A 298 13.68 8.72 13.41
CA LYS A 298 14.32 9.08 14.69
C LYS A 298 13.31 8.94 15.81
N TYR A 299 13.81 8.73 17.01
CA TYR A 299 12.99 8.68 18.22
C TYR A 299 12.06 9.89 18.30
N PRO A 300 10.75 9.72 18.45
CA PRO A 300 9.82 10.83 18.62
C PRO A 300 10.19 11.66 19.85
N LYS A 301 10.08 12.99 19.76
CA LYS A 301 10.39 13.91 20.87
C LYS A 301 9.51 13.71 22.11
N SER A 302 8.38 13.03 21.99
CA SER A 302 7.49 12.64 23.09
C SER A 302 7.51 11.12 23.26
N PRO A 303 8.28 10.56 24.20
CA PRO A 303 8.28 9.12 24.42
C PRO A 303 6.95 8.70 25.03
N LEU A 304 6.24 7.82 24.35
CA LEU A 304 5.25 6.97 25.02
C LEU A 304 6.01 6.21 26.11
N ALA A 305 5.48 6.22 27.34
CA ALA A 305 6.15 5.74 28.55
C ALA A 305 6.91 4.43 28.29
N ARG A 306 8.16 4.38 28.74
CA ARG A 306 8.98 3.16 28.72
C ARG A 306 8.31 2.16 29.66
N GLU A 307 7.58 1.21 29.10
CA GLU A 307 7.17 0.03 29.85
C GLU A 307 8.42 -0.70 30.36
N VAL A 308 8.34 -1.23 31.56
CA VAL A 308 9.46 -1.96 32.17
C VAL A 308 9.76 -3.21 31.32
N ALA A 309 10.84 -3.18 30.56
CA ALA A 309 11.26 -4.26 29.69
C ALA A 309 11.71 -5.48 30.52
N THR A 310 11.00 -6.59 30.39
CA THR A 310 11.24 -7.82 31.18
C THR A 310 12.14 -8.84 30.48
N SER A 311 12.19 -8.84 29.13
CA SER A 311 13.04 -9.73 28.34
C SER A 311 14.29 -9.01 27.80
N ARG A 312 15.28 -9.80 27.32
CA ARG A 312 16.46 -9.25 26.63
C ARG A 312 16.09 -8.52 25.37
N GLU A 313 15.17 -9.07 24.59
CA GLU A 313 14.68 -8.46 23.35
C GLU A 313 13.96 -7.13 23.65
N ALA A 314 13.07 -7.10 24.64
CA ALA A 314 12.40 -5.88 25.05
C ALA A 314 13.38 -4.78 25.51
N LYS A 315 14.50 -5.14 26.14
CA LYS A 315 15.55 -4.18 26.48
C LYS A 315 16.24 -3.60 25.25
N LEU A 316 16.58 -4.44 24.27
CA LEU A 316 17.17 -3.97 23.02
C LEU A 316 16.21 -3.05 22.25
N VAL A 317 14.92 -3.39 22.19
CA VAL A 317 13.89 -2.51 21.62
C VAL A 317 13.89 -1.16 22.34
N ALA A 318 13.90 -1.15 23.68
CA ALA A 318 13.89 0.08 24.48
C ALA A 318 15.16 0.94 24.33
N GLU A 319 16.29 0.35 23.93
CA GLU A 319 17.54 1.07 23.66
C GLU A 319 17.58 1.73 22.27
N THR A 320 16.63 1.40 21.38
CA THR A 320 16.60 1.92 20.00
C THR A 320 16.27 3.41 20.01
N VAL A 321 17.14 4.23 19.42
CA VAL A 321 16.99 5.69 19.30
C VAL A 321 16.77 6.12 17.85
N GLY A 322 17.06 5.26 16.89
CA GLY A 322 16.84 5.48 15.47
C GLY A 322 16.60 4.16 14.75
N LEU A 323 15.84 4.22 13.68
CA LEU A 323 15.43 3.07 12.88
C LEU A 323 15.69 3.36 11.40
N VAL A 324 16.41 2.46 10.75
CA VAL A 324 16.48 2.39 9.29
C VAL A 324 15.43 1.40 8.81
N THR A 325 14.58 1.84 7.90
CA THR A 325 13.56 1.02 7.27
C THR A 325 13.89 0.91 5.78
N PHE A 326 14.36 -0.25 5.35
CA PHE A 326 14.45 -0.55 3.92
C PHE A 326 13.08 -0.91 3.39
N PHE A 327 12.77 -0.40 2.22
CA PHE A 327 11.60 -0.77 1.44
C PHE A 327 12.03 -1.48 0.16
N ILE A 328 11.43 -2.62 -0.08
CA ILE A 328 11.79 -3.51 -1.19
C ILE A 328 10.51 -4.03 -1.82
N ALA A 329 10.43 -3.99 -3.13
CA ALA A 329 9.26 -4.48 -3.85
C ALA A 329 9.61 -5.37 -5.04
N GLY A 330 8.56 -5.90 -5.67
CA GLY A 330 8.65 -6.70 -6.88
C GLY A 330 9.48 -7.97 -6.71
N ASP A 331 10.24 -8.29 -7.75
CA ASP A 331 11.03 -9.52 -7.82
C ASP A 331 12.06 -9.64 -6.72
N LEU A 332 12.67 -8.52 -6.33
CA LEU A 332 13.65 -8.51 -5.24
C LEU A 332 12.99 -8.89 -3.91
N ALA A 333 11.76 -8.44 -3.64
CA ALA A 333 11.01 -8.86 -2.46
C ALA A 333 10.75 -10.37 -2.47
N ASP A 334 10.41 -10.95 -3.63
CA ASP A 334 10.23 -12.40 -3.79
C ASP A 334 11.53 -13.20 -3.56
N GLU A 335 12.67 -12.64 -3.94
CA GLU A 335 13.99 -13.23 -3.66
C GLU A 335 14.31 -13.16 -2.16
N LEU A 336 14.05 -12.03 -1.52
CA LEU A 336 14.31 -11.83 -0.10
C LEU A 336 13.42 -12.71 0.78
N ASP A 337 12.18 -12.97 0.38
CA ASP A 337 11.29 -13.88 1.10
C ASP A 337 11.87 -15.31 1.24
N LYS A 338 12.69 -15.73 0.28
CA LYS A 338 13.35 -17.03 0.22
C LYS A 338 14.77 -17.02 0.83
N MET A 339 15.33 -15.83 1.05
CA MET A 339 16.71 -15.67 1.52
C MET A 339 16.84 -16.02 3.00
N ASN A 340 17.99 -16.59 3.38
CA ASN A 340 18.34 -16.77 4.78
C ASN A 340 18.42 -15.42 5.50
N ARG A 341 17.75 -15.27 6.63
CA ARG A 341 17.62 -13.99 7.37
C ARG A 341 18.95 -13.42 7.82
N ASP A 342 19.89 -14.26 8.29
CA ASP A 342 21.21 -13.79 8.74
C ASP A 342 22.04 -13.26 7.58
N VAL A 343 21.93 -13.87 6.39
CA VAL A 343 22.59 -13.40 5.16
C VAL A 343 22.00 -12.07 4.73
N MET A 344 20.68 -11.97 4.72
CA MET A 344 19.95 -10.75 4.36
C MET A 344 20.35 -9.58 5.26
N PHE A 345 20.28 -9.75 6.57
CA PHE A 345 20.64 -8.71 7.53
C PHE A 345 22.11 -8.31 7.43
N ARG A 346 23.01 -9.27 7.26
CA ARG A 346 24.43 -8.96 7.07
C ARG A 346 24.66 -8.08 5.86
N ARG A 347 24.07 -8.42 4.71
CA ARG A 347 24.20 -7.63 3.48
C ARG A 347 23.59 -6.22 3.63
N ALA A 348 22.48 -6.08 4.34
CA ALA A 348 21.87 -4.79 4.62
C ALA A 348 22.79 -3.92 5.51
N ILE A 349 23.40 -4.52 6.52
CA ILE A 349 24.38 -3.83 7.39
C ILE A 349 25.61 -3.42 6.61
N ASP A 350 26.18 -4.31 5.79
CA ASP A 350 27.35 -4.02 4.94
C ASP A 350 27.05 -2.85 3.99
N GLN A 351 25.82 -2.76 3.47
CA GLN A 351 25.37 -1.63 2.66
C GLN A 351 25.35 -0.32 3.47
N LEU A 352 24.79 -0.32 4.70
CA LEU A 352 24.78 0.86 5.56
C LEU A 352 26.20 1.28 5.97
N ASP A 353 27.07 0.31 6.28
CA ASP A 353 28.48 0.57 6.59
C ASP A 353 29.16 1.28 5.42
N THR A 354 28.88 0.86 4.20
CA THR A 354 29.43 1.47 2.99
C THR A 354 28.88 2.88 2.76
N ILE A 355 27.55 3.07 2.86
CA ILE A 355 26.89 4.36 2.59
C ILE A 355 27.33 5.42 3.60
N PHE A 356 27.38 5.07 4.88
CA PHE A 356 27.69 6.02 5.95
C PHE A 356 29.17 6.05 6.35
N ASN A 357 29.99 5.17 5.76
CA ASN A 357 31.41 5.02 6.08
C ASN A 357 31.67 4.83 7.60
N VAL A 358 30.89 3.95 8.22
CA VAL A 358 30.97 3.63 9.65
C VAL A 358 30.75 2.14 9.89
N SER A 359 31.17 1.61 11.04
CA SER A 359 30.77 0.26 11.47
C SER A 359 29.45 0.33 12.24
N CYS A 360 28.37 -0.08 11.60
CA CYS A 360 27.03 -0.08 12.16
C CYS A 360 26.80 -1.18 13.20
N LYS A 361 27.49 -2.31 13.05
CA LYS A 361 27.25 -3.57 13.78
C LYS A 361 27.20 -3.42 15.30
N GLU A 362 28.08 -2.62 15.89
CA GLU A 362 28.16 -2.43 17.35
C GLU A 362 26.98 -1.60 17.90
N HIS A 363 26.28 -0.90 17.04
CA HIS A 363 25.19 0.01 17.39
C HIS A 363 23.80 -0.59 17.14
N ILE A 364 23.72 -1.79 16.56
CA ILE A 364 22.45 -2.43 16.25
C ILE A 364 21.76 -2.93 17.52
N THR A 365 20.48 -2.67 17.63
CA THR A 365 19.62 -3.14 18.72
C THR A 365 18.61 -4.18 18.23
N THR A 366 17.95 -3.91 17.12
CA THR A 366 16.89 -4.75 16.59
C THR A 366 17.06 -4.98 15.09
N MET A 367 16.59 -6.12 14.63
CA MET A 367 16.48 -6.44 13.20
C MET A 367 15.17 -7.18 12.98
N LYS A 368 14.37 -6.74 12.00
CA LYS A 368 13.09 -7.36 11.67
C LYS A 368 12.87 -7.33 10.18
N TYR A 369 12.29 -8.39 9.65
CA TYR A 369 11.82 -8.46 8.27
C TYR A 369 10.32 -8.74 8.23
N VAL A 370 9.61 -8.04 7.37
CA VAL A 370 8.17 -8.22 7.12
C VAL A 370 7.96 -8.34 5.63
N GLY A 371 7.63 -9.54 5.15
CA GLY A 371 7.26 -9.82 3.75
C GLY A 371 5.75 -9.96 3.64
N TRP A 372 5.13 -9.12 2.82
CA TRP A 372 3.67 -9.09 2.68
C TRP A 372 3.12 -10.27 1.89
N SER A 373 3.92 -10.91 1.02
CA SER A 373 3.53 -12.16 0.34
C SER A 373 3.32 -13.32 1.31
N GLN A 374 4.00 -13.27 2.46
CA GLN A 374 3.92 -14.31 3.51
C GLN A 374 2.70 -14.11 4.45
N GLU A 375 1.99 -12.98 4.32
CA GLU A 375 0.81 -12.70 5.12
C GLU A 375 -0.39 -13.48 4.56
N ARG A 376 -0.77 -14.55 5.21
CA ARG A 376 -1.80 -15.51 4.76
C ARG A 376 -3.09 -14.86 4.27
N LEU A 377 -3.57 -13.82 4.97
CA LEU A 377 -4.83 -13.16 4.65
C LEU A 377 -4.74 -12.20 3.45
N VAL A 378 -3.54 -11.84 3.01
CA VAL A 378 -3.33 -10.86 1.93
C VAL A 378 -2.58 -11.44 0.74
N GLN A 379 -1.46 -12.14 0.99
CA GLN A 379 -0.59 -12.80 0.00
C GLN A 379 -0.08 -11.84 -1.08
N GLY A 380 0.47 -10.73 -0.65
CA GLY A 380 1.01 -9.66 -1.49
C GLY A 380 0.90 -8.31 -0.79
N ALA A 381 1.44 -7.28 -1.38
CA ALA A 381 1.37 -5.93 -0.84
C ALA A 381 0.12 -5.19 -1.33
N TYR A 382 0.09 -4.83 -2.60
CA TYR A 382 -0.99 -4.09 -3.24
C TYR A 382 -1.02 -4.35 -4.75
N THR A 383 -2.14 -4.00 -5.39
CA THR A 383 -2.24 -4.15 -6.86
C THR A 383 -1.46 -3.03 -7.54
N HIS A 384 -0.93 -3.30 -8.71
CA HIS A 384 -0.15 -2.33 -9.50
C HIS A 384 -0.74 -2.20 -10.91
N PRO A 385 -0.35 -1.16 -11.67
CA PRO A 385 -0.66 -1.08 -13.10
C PRO A 385 -0.34 -2.40 -13.81
N THR A 386 -1.36 -3.03 -14.37
CA THR A 386 -1.28 -4.40 -14.90
C THR A 386 -1.36 -4.38 -16.43
N VAL A 387 -0.45 -5.10 -17.08
CA VAL A 387 -0.49 -5.26 -18.55
C VAL A 387 -1.77 -5.95 -18.98
N ASN A 388 -2.43 -5.41 -19.99
CA ASN A 388 -3.70 -5.92 -20.53
C ASN A 388 -4.84 -5.99 -19.51
N ALA A 389 -4.83 -5.12 -18.48
CA ALA A 389 -5.90 -5.08 -17.48
C ALA A 389 -7.27 -4.71 -18.07
N GLY A 390 -7.30 -3.84 -19.08
CA GLY A 390 -8.54 -3.37 -19.69
C GLY A 390 -9.54 -2.88 -18.65
N ASP A 391 -10.80 -3.27 -18.78
CA ASP A 391 -11.88 -2.92 -17.85
C ASP A 391 -11.88 -3.69 -16.52
N SER A 392 -10.83 -4.46 -16.22
CA SER A 392 -10.83 -5.39 -15.09
C SER A 392 -11.14 -4.71 -13.75
N ARG A 393 -10.63 -3.50 -13.50
CA ARG A 393 -10.92 -2.78 -12.25
C ARG A 393 -12.37 -2.33 -12.17
N ALA A 394 -12.96 -1.86 -13.26
CA ALA A 394 -14.37 -1.51 -13.34
C ALA A 394 -15.27 -2.73 -13.15
N LEU A 395 -14.95 -3.86 -13.79
CA LEU A 395 -15.64 -5.14 -13.62
C LEU A 395 -15.52 -5.65 -12.17
N LEU A 396 -14.37 -5.49 -11.54
CA LEU A 396 -14.17 -5.85 -10.13
C LEU A 396 -14.98 -4.94 -9.20
N ALA A 397 -15.11 -3.65 -9.52
CA ALA A 397 -15.87 -2.67 -8.74
C ALA A 397 -17.39 -2.83 -8.87
N ALA A 398 -17.87 -3.34 -10.00
CA ALA A 398 -19.30 -3.41 -10.33
C ALA A 398 -20.09 -4.22 -9.27
N PRO A 399 -21.27 -3.74 -8.82
CA PRO A 399 -22.14 -4.47 -7.92
C PRO A 399 -22.66 -5.78 -8.52
N VAL A 400 -22.98 -6.76 -7.66
CA VAL A 400 -23.58 -8.04 -8.07
C VAL A 400 -24.96 -8.17 -7.47
N SER A 401 -25.97 -8.40 -8.33
CA SER A 401 -27.37 -8.64 -7.94
C SER A 401 -27.98 -7.54 -7.06
N ASN A 402 -27.46 -6.31 -7.14
CA ASN A 402 -27.85 -5.21 -6.24
C ASN A 402 -27.79 -5.60 -4.75
N THR A 403 -26.91 -6.53 -4.41
CA THR A 403 -26.81 -7.16 -3.09
C THR A 403 -25.38 -7.15 -2.57
N LEU A 404 -24.39 -7.44 -3.42
CA LEU A 404 -22.96 -7.35 -3.11
C LEU A 404 -22.36 -6.12 -3.79
N PHE A 405 -21.59 -5.35 -3.03
CA PHE A 405 -20.86 -4.17 -3.48
C PHE A 405 -19.40 -4.37 -3.17
N PHE A 406 -18.50 -3.77 -3.94
CA PHE A 406 -17.07 -4.05 -3.84
C PHE A 406 -16.26 -2.77 -3.58
N ALA A 407 -15.36 -2.83 -2.63
CA ALA A 407 -14.45 -1.75 -2.25
C ALA A 407 -13.02 -2.30 -2.04
N GLY A 408 -12.08 -1.42 -1.86
CA GLY A 408 -10.66 -1.70 -1.71
C GLY A 408 -9.85 -1.13 -2.87
N GLU A 409 -8.55 -0.93 -2.68
CA GLU A 409 -7.66 -0.27 -3.65
C GLU A 409 -7.70 -0.94 -5.04
N ALA A 410 -7.83 -2.26 -5.09
CA ALA A 410 -7.93 -3.01 -6.35
C ALA A 410 -9.16 -2.65 -7.20
N THR A 411 -10.19 -2.03 -6.61
CA THR A 411 -11.42 -1.61 -7.28
C THR A 411 -11.43 -0.14 -7.70
N HIS A 412 -10.33 0.58 -7.51
CA HIS A 412 -10.19 1.95 -7.98
C HIS A 412 -9.82 1.96 -9.47
N THR A 413 -10.50 2.77 -10.27
CA THR A 413 -10.36 2.76 -11.73
C THR A 413 -9.35 3.78 -12.27
N GLY A 414 -8.82 4.64 -11.44
CA GLY A 414 -7.95 5.72 -11.91
C GLY A 414 -6.66 5.89 -11.12
N VAL A 415 -6.58 5.37 -9.90
CA VAL A 415 -5.39 5.55 -9.03
C VAL A 415 -5.07 4.26 -8.30
N ASN A 416 -3.87 3.81 -8.43
CA ASN A 416 -3.34 2.60 -7.84
C ASN A 416 -1.88 2.81 -7.42
N PRO A 417 -1.47 2.22 -6.38
CA PRO A 417 -2.09 1.49 -5.28
C PRO A 417 -2.04 2.33 -4.01
N CYS A 418 -3.05 2.98 -3.58
CA CYS A 418 -2.93 3.89 -2.46
C CYS A 418 -4.07 3.78 -1.42
N LEU A 419 -3.79 4.29 -0.22
CA LEU A 419 -4.73 4.30 0.90
C LEU A 419 -5.95 5.20 0.60
N GLN A 420 -5.75 6.38 0.00
CA GLN A 420 -6.86 7.25 -0.42
C GLN A 420 -7.77 6.57 -1.44
N GLY A 421 -7.23 5.80 -2.38
CA GLY A 421 -8.04 5.02 -3.32
C GLY A 421 -8.90 3.97 -2.63
N ALA A 422 -8.39 3.31 -1.58
CA ALA A 422 -9.19 2.42 -0.76
C ALA A 422 -10.33 3.16 -0.04
N MET A 423 -10.09 4.35 0.50
CA MET A 423 -11.10 5.19 1.15
C MET A 423 -12.18 5.64 0.18
N GLU A 424 -11.81 6.11 -1.00
CA GLU A 424 -12.75 6.56 -2.04
C GLU A 424 -13.64 5.43 -2.54
N THR A 425 -13.07 4.24 -2.75
CA THR A 425 -13.85 3.07 -3.15
C THR A 425 -14.79 2.61 -2.04
N GLY A 426 -14.41 2.78 -0.79
CA GLY A 426 -15.29 2.56 0.37
C GLY A 426 -16.48 3.51 0.37
N ALA A 427 -16.24 4.80 0.15
CA ALA A 427 -17.28 5.83 0.03
C ALA A 427 -18.22 5.55 -1.16
N ARG A 428 -17.66 5.21 -2.32
CA ARG A 428 -18.43 4.78 -3.51
C ARG A 428 -19.33 3.60 -3.20
N ALA A 429 -18.81 2.53 -2.59
CA ALA A 429 -19.59 1.35 -2.26
C ALA A 429 -20.72 1.65 -1.26
N ALA A 430 -20.45 2.51 -0.27
CA ALA A 430 -21.45 2.97 0.69
C ALA A 430 -22.57 3.76 -0.01
N ALA A 431 -22.24 4.66 -0.94
CA ALA A 431 -23.20 5.40 -1.75
C ALA A 431 -24.07 4.45 -2.61
N GLN A 432 -23.46 3.46 -3.23
CA GLN A 432 -24.17 2.42 -4.00
C GLN A 432 -25.16 1.62 -3.11
N VAL A 433 -24.75 1.25 -1.90
CA VAL A 433 -25.65 0.58 -0.92
C VAL A 433 -26.83 1.48 -0.56
N ARG A 434 -26.58 2.77 -0.30
CA ARG A 434 -27.64 3.73 0.00
C ARG A 434 -28.65 3.83 -1.15
N ALA A 435 -28.17 4.00 -2.37
CA ALA A 435 -29.01 4.02 -3.56
C ALA A 435 -29.86 2.74 -3.69
N ALA A 436 -29.24 1.57 -3.46
CA ALA A 436 -29.90 0.28 -3.51
C ALA A 436 -30.94 0.04 -2.41
N VAL A 437 -30.81 0.68 -1.27
CA VAL A 437 -31.75 0.57 -0.13
C VAL A 437 -32.91 1.55 -0.27
N PHE A 438 -32.66 2.77 -0.71
CA PHE A 438 -33.65 3.84 -0.75
C PHE A 438 -34.27 4.08 -2.14
N GLY A 439 -33.85 3.36 -3.17
CA GLY A 439 -34.38 3.49 -4.52
C GLY A 439 -33.99 4.79 -5.23
N ILE A 440 -32.89 5.44 -4.80
CA ILE A 440 -32.39 6.68 -5.38
C ILE A 440 -31.69 6.30 -6.71
N GLY A 441 -32.09 6.90 -7.83
CA GLY A 441 -31.51 6.61 -9.14
C GLY A 441 -30.00 6.90 -9.17
N GLN A 442 -29.22 6.03 -9.84
CA GLN A 442 -27.75 6.14 -9.98
C GLN A 442 -27.28 7.38 -10.75
N SER A 443 -28.17 8.13 -11.37
CA SER A 443 -27.83 9.33 -12.17
C SER A 443 -27.49 10.58 -11.34
N LYS A 444 -27.46 10.50 -10.01
CA LYS A 444 -27.17 11.60 -9.08
C LYS A 444 -26.06 11.27 -8.06
N LEU A 445 -25.18 10.30 -8.35
CA LEU A 445 -24.04 9.94 -7.49
C LEU A 445 -22.72 10.33 -8.11
#